data_746698307802297958dea0c71cfed2cd
#
_entry.id   746698307802297958dea0c71cfed2cd
#
_cell.length_a   1.000
_cell.length_b   1.000
_cell.length_c   1.000
_cell.angle_alpha   90.00
_cell.angle_beta   90.00
_cell.angle_gamma   90.00
#
_symmetry.space_group_name_H-M   'P 1'
#
loop_
_entity.id
_entity.type
_entity.pdbx_description
1 polymer ?
#
loop_
_entity_poly.entity_id
_entity_poly.type
_entity_poly.pdbx_seq_one_letter_code
_entity_poly.pdbx_strand_id
1 'polypeptide(L)'
;GIIDVIQLHGDEDADFIRRLRELTSAPIIKAAKIRTPEDIGRVQALGADYVLLDNGTGTGEMFDHSLLDGAEIRQPFFLAGGLTPENLRQAAESVRPYCVDLSSGVETDRLKDREKMLEAVRVIREL
;
A
#
# COMPACT_ATOMS: atom_id res chain seq x y z
N GLY A 1 -9.02 -15.70 16.25
CA GLY A 1 -7.95 -15.67 15.28
C GLY A 1 -6.71 -14.98 15.82
N ILE A 2 -5.58 -15.18 15.13
CA ILE A 2 -4.31 -14.52 15.47
C ILE A 2 -4.12 -13.29 14.58
N ILE A 3 -4.66 -13.34 13.35
CA ILE A 3 -4.63 -12.23 12.38
C ILE A 3 -6.03 -11.98 11.84
N ASP A 4 -6.33 -10.73 11.50
CA ASP A 4 -7.64 -10.31 11.00
C ASP A 4 -7.60 -9.97 9.50
N VAL A 5 -6.42 -9.68 8.95
CA VAL A 5 -6.18 -9.35 7.53
C VAL A 5 -4.91 -10.06 7.07
N ILE A 6 -4.92 -10.56 5.84
CA ILE A 6 -3.76 -11.23 5.22
C ILE A 6 -3.18 -10.33 4.16
N GLN A 7 -1.88 -10.02 4.25
CA GLN A 7 -1.15 -9.32 3.19
C GLN A 7 -0.23 -10.28 2.45
N LEU A 8 -0.41 -10.36 1.13
CA LEU A 8 0.41 -11.13 0.19
C LEU A 8 1.35 -10.16 -0.54
N HIS A 9 2.66 -10.43 -0.51
CA HIS A 9 3.67 -9.55 -1.08
C HIS A 9 4.70 -10.26 -1.99
N GLY A 10 4.45 -11.52 -2.31
CA GLY A 10 5.24 -12.32 -3.25
C GLY A 10 4.59 -12.37 -4.63
N ASP A 11 4.84 -13.46 -5.34
CA ASP A 11 4.36 -13.68 -6.71
C ASP A 11 3.05 -14.51 -6.73
N GLU A 12 2.23 -14.37 -5.67
CA GLU A 12 0.97 -15.10 -5.58
C GLU A 12 0.03 -14.67 -6.70
N ASP A 13 -0.45 -15.66 -7.45
CA ASP A 13 -1.39 -15.49 -8.57
C ASP A 13 -2.86 -15.56 -8.13
N ALA A 14 -3.76 -15.40 -9.10
CA ALA A 14 -5.20 -15.46 -8.85
C ALA A 14 -5.64 -16.85 -8.33
N ASP A 15 -4.98 -17.93 -8.75
CA ASP A 15 -5.28 -19.28 -8.29
C ASP A 15 -4.89 -19.46 -6.82
N PHE A 16 -3.77 -18.90 -6.40
CA PHE A 16 -3.36 -18.89 -5.00
C PHE A 16 -4.40 -18.15 -4.14
N ILE A 17 -4.81 -16.94 -4.56
CA ILE A 17 -5.80 -16.14 -3.84
C ILE A 17 -7.15 -16.89 -3.75
N ARG A 18 -7.59 -17.51 -4.84
CA ARG A 18 -8.82 -18.33 -4.84
C ARG A 18 -8.76 -19.49 -3.85
N ARG A 19 -7.65 -20.23 -3.81
CA ARG A 19 -7.47 -21.33 -2.84
C ARG A 19 -7.39 -20.82 -1.40
N LEU A 20 -6.75 -19.68 -1.18
CA LEU A 20 -6.69 -19.08 0.15
C LEU A 20 -8.09 -18.70 0.66
N ARG A 21 -8.95 -18.23 -0.23
CA ARG A 21 -10.37 -17.93 0.06
C ARG A 21 -11.17 -19.14 0.52
N GLU A 22 -10.82 -20.35 0.08
CA GLU A 22 -11.47 -21.58 0.53
C GLU A 22 -11.11 -21.90 2.00
N LEU A 23 -9.99 -21.38 2.50
CA LEU A 23 -9.47 -21.65 3.85
C LEU A 23 -9.81 -20.55 4.88
N THR A 24 -10.15 -19.34 4.42
CA THR A 24 -10.38 -18.19 5.31
C THR A 24 -11.32 -17.17 4.70
N SER A 25 -12.10 -16.52 5.57
CA SER A 25 -12.92 -15.34 5.23
C SER A 25 -12.20 -14.02 5.54
N ALA A 26 -10.95 -14.05 6.04
CA ALA A 26 -10.20 -12.85 6.33
C ALA A 26 -9.95 -12.04 5.05
N PRO A 27 -10.06 -10.70 5.08
CA PRO A 27 -9.73 -9.86 3.95
C PRO A 27 -8.28 -10.06 3.48
N ILE A 28 -8.07 -10.01 2.18
CA ILE A 28 -6.77 -10.20 1.54
C ILE A 28 -6.32 -8.88 0.90
N ILE A 29 -5.13 -8.41 1.25
CA ILE A 29 -4.42 -7.34 0.59
C ILE A 29 -3.39 -7.96 -0.34
N LYS A 30 -3.40 -7.62 -1.63
CA LYS A 30 -2.32 -7.98 -2.55
C LYS A 30 -1.40 -6.79 -2.77
N ALA A 31 -0.18 -6.88 -2.28
CA ALA A 31 0.85 -5.88 -2.53
C ALA A 31 1.48 -6.10 -3.91
N ALA A 32 1.69 -5.02 -4.63
CA ALA A 32 2.32 -5.03 -5.94
C ALA A 32 3.26 -3.84 -6.12
N LYS A 33 4.36 -4.10 -6.82
CA LYS A 33 5.28 -3.06 -7.27
C LYS A 33 4.74 -2.44 -8.54
N ILE A 34 4.47 -1.14 -8.49
CA ILE A 34 3.93 -0.38 -9.62
C ILE A 34 5.07 0.37 -10.31
N ARG A 35 5.36 0.00 -11.53
CA ARG A 35 6.35 0.64 -12.39
C ARG A 35 5.72 1.25 -13.62
N THR A 36 4.56 0.73 -14.01
CA THR A 36 3.77 1.21 -15.15
C THR A 36 2.30 1.23 -14.78
N PRO A 37 1.47 2.04 -15.45
CA PRO A 37 0.01 2.05 -15.21
C PRO A 37 -0.65 0.69 -15.42
N GLU A 38 -0.12 -0.15 -16.30
CA GLU A 38 -0.63 -1.49 -16.59
C GLU A 38 -0.50 -2.44 -15.39
N ASP A 39 0.48 -2.22 -14.51
CA ASP A 39 0.66 -3.03 -13.31
C ASP A 39 -0.54 -2.91 -12.36
N ILE A 40 -1.22 -1.76 -12.36
CA ILE A 40 -2.44 -1.53 -11.58
C ILE A 40 -3.55 -2.46 -12.06
N GLY A 41 -3.76 -2.52 -13.38
CA GLY A 41 -4.74 -3.46 -13.95
C GLY A 41 -4.42 -4.92 -13.65
N ARG A 42 -3.14 -5.29 -13.71
CA ARG A 42 -2.68 -6.66 -13.40
C ARG A 42 -2.96 -7.05 -11.96
N VAL A 43 -2.60 -6.19 -10.99
CA VAL A 43 -2.83 -6.52 -9.58
C VAL A 43 -4.31 -6.60 -9.23
N GLN A 44 -5.14 -5.72 -9.79
CA GLN A 44 -6.59 -5.76 -9.60
C GLN A 44 -7.23 -7.04 -10.15
N ALA A 45 -6.71 -7.55 -11.27
CA ALA A 45 -7.21 -8.78 -11.88
C ALA A 45 -6.98 -10.04 -11.02
N LEU A 46 -6.12 -9.98 -10.00
CA LEU A 46 -5.87 -11.11 -9.09
C LEU A 46 -7.02 -11.40 -8.12
N GLY A 47 -7.95 -10.46 -7.92
CA GLY A 47 -9.18 -10.69 -7.14
C GLY A 47 -9.00 -10.63 -5.62
N ALA A 48 -8.00 -9.90 -5.12
CA ALA A 48 -7.89 -9.58 -3.68
C ALA A 48 -8.95 -8.54 -3.28
N ASP A 49 -9.22 -8.38 -1.97
CA ASP A 49 -10.16 -7.36 -1.48
C ASP A 49 -9.58 -5.96 -1.58
N TYR A 50 -8.29 -5.85 -1.34
CA TYR A 50 -7.52 -4.61 -1.38
C TYR A 50 -6.25 -4.82 -2.20
N VAL A 51 -5.75 -3.73 -2.77
CA VAL A 51 -4.42 -3.71 -3.38
C VAL A 51 -3.54 -2.74 -2.60
N LEU A 52 -2.27 -3.08 -2.42
CA LEU A 52 -1.25 -2.18 -1.88
C LEU A 52 -0.30 -1.84 -3.02
N LEU A 53 -0.21 -0.55 -3.32
CA LEU A 53 0.59 -0.02 -4.42
C LEU A 53 1.89 0.56 -3.84
N ASP A 54 3.03 0.00 -4.26
CA ASP A 54 4.37 0.37 -3.80
C ASP A 54 5.27 0.67 -5.03
N ASN A 55 6.21 1.61 -4.92
CA ASN A 55 7.21 1.86 -5.95
C ASN A 55 8.25 0.73 -6.09
N GLY A 56 8.33 -0.14 -5.08
CA GLY A 56 9.17 -1.34 -5.09
C GLY A 56 10.68 -1.09 -5.03
N THR A 57 11.14 0.13 -4.82
CA THR A 57 12.58 0.43 -4.81
C THR A 57 13.23 0.12 -3.46
N GLY A 58 12.48 0.15 -2.36
CA GLY A 58 13.03 -0.01 -1.00
C GLY A 58 14.04 1.09 -0.63
N THR A 59 14.24 2.07 -1.51
CA THR A 59 15.24 3.14 -1.36
C THR A 59 14.72 4.32 -0.53
N GLY A 60 13.43 4.31 -0.18
CA GLY A 60 12.76 5.44 0.46
C GLY A 60 12.38 6.55 -0.51
N GLU A 61 12.57 6.36 -1.81
CA GLU A 61 12.08 7.28 -2.82
C GLU A 61 10.56 7.27 -2.87
N MET A 62 9.98 8.45 -3.00
CA MET A 62 8.53 8.61 -3.08
C MET A 62 7.98 7.92 -4.32
N PHE A 63 6.84 7.25 -4.18
CA PHE A 63 6.07 6.70 -5.28
C PHE A 63 5.72 7.80 -6.30
N ASP A 64 5.97 7.53 -7.57
CA ASP A 64 5.54 8.46 -8.64
C ASP A 64 4.01 8.36 -8.80
N HIS A 65 3.30 9.30 -8.18
CA HIS A 65 1.85 9.33 -8.20
C HIS A 65 1.28 9.56 -9.61
N SER A 66 2.07 10.07 -10.57
CA SER A 66 1.63 10.23 -11.95
C SER A 66 1.29 8.90 -12.63
N LEU A 67 1.83 7.79 -12.13
CA LEU A 67 1.47 6.44 -12.57
C LEU A 67 0.00 6.08 -12.25
N LEU A 68 -0.62 6.80 -11.30
CA LEU A 68 -2.03 6.63 -10.95
C LEU A 68 -2.94 7.55 -11.77
N ASP A 69 -2.38 8.54 -12.48
CA ASP A 69 -3.15 9.49 -13.27
C ASP A 69 -3.87 8.77 -14.42
N GLY A 70 -5.20 8.84 -14.40
CA GLY A 70 -6.03 8.16 -15.40
C GLY A 70 -6.17 6.64 -15.20
N ALA A 71 -5.54 6.05 -14.18
CA ALA A 71 -5.75 4.66 -13.84
C ALA A 71 -7.12 4.46 -13.17
N GLU A 72 -7.90 3.51 -13.69
CA GLU A 72 -9.17 3.14 -13.06
C GLU A 72 -8.91 2.17 -11.90
N ILE A 73 -8.78 2.71 -10.69
CA ILE A 73 -8.63 1.89 -9.47
C ILE A 73 -10.03 1.61 -8.91
N ARG A 74 -10.49 0.38 -9.04
CA ARG A 74 -11.84 -0.05 -8.65
C ARG A 74 -11.92 -0.56 -7.22
N GLN A 75 -10.80 -1.04 -6.68
CA GLN A 75 -10.70 -1.58 -5.32
C GLN A 75 -10.19 -0.51 -4.37
N PRO A 76 -10.59 -0.53 -3.09
CA PRO A 76 -9.90 0.27 -2.09
C PRO A 76 -8.40 -0.08 -2.08
N PHE A 77 -7.53 0.93 -2.09
CA PHE A 77 -6.10 0.70 -2.19
C PHE A 77 -5.31 1.34 -1.05
N PHE A 78 -4.22 0.70 -0.71
CA PHE A 78 -3.21 1.17 0.21
C PHE A 78 -2.08 1.81 -0.59
N LEU A 79 -1.62 2.96 -0.17
CA LEU A 79 -0.45 3.63 -0.75
C LEU A 79 0.77 3.37 0.13
N ALA A 80 1.82 2.85 -0.49
CA ALA A 80 3.12 2.62 0.14
C ALA A 80 4.24 3.20 -0.71
N GLY A 81 5.49 3.07 -0.25
CA GLY A 81 6.69 3.48 -0.98
C GLY A 81 7.11 4.91 -0.72
N GLY A 82 8.15 5.09 0.09
CA GLY A 82 8.79 6.38 0.36
C GLY A 82 7.93 7.41 1.11
N LEU A 83 6.84 6.98 1.74
CA LEU A 83 6.00 7.87 2.55
C LEU A 83 6.72 8.24 3.84
N THR A 84 6.72 9.53 4.15
CA THR A 84 7.25 10.12 5.38
C THR A 84 6.23 11.09 5.97
N PRO A 85 6.31 11.48 7.25
CA PRO A 85 5.40 12.49 7.79
C PRO A 85 5.33 13.77 6.98
N GLU A 86 6.45 14.18 6.37
CA GLU A 86 6.58 15.43 5.60
C GLU A 86 5.84 15.40 4.27
N ASN A 87 5.83 14.25 3.56
CA ASN A 87 5.18 14.12 2.25
C ASN A 87 3.77 13.50 2.32
N LEU A 88 3.40 12.95 3.47
CA LEU A 88 2.19 12.15 3.67
C LEU A 88 0.89 12.92 3.34
N ARG A 89 0.79 14.19 3.75
CA ARG A 89 -0.36 15.04 3.43
C ARG A 89 -0.54 15.19 1.93
N GLN A 90 0.52 15.60 1.23
CA GLN A 90 0.48 15.79 -0.22
C GLN A 90 0.11 14.48 -0.94
N ALA A 91 0.72 13.37 -0.52
CA ALA A 91 0.43 12.06 -1.08
C ALA A 91 -1.03 11.67 -0.91
N ALA A 92 -1.57 11.79 0.31
CA ALA A 92 -2.95 11.44 0.60
C ALA A 92 -3.97 12.34 -0.13
N GLU A 93 -3.71 13.64 -0.21
CA GLU A 93 -4.59 14.58 -0.92
C GLU A 93 -4.58 14.35 -2.44
N SER A 94 -3.43 14.01 -3.03
CA SER A 94 -3.30 13.84 -4.48
C SER A 94 -3.99 12.57 -4.99
N VAL A 95 -3.83 11.44 -4.30
CA VAL A 95 -4.32 10.15 -4.80
C VAL A 95 -5.46 9.53 -3.99
N ARG A 96 -5.78 10.10 -2.82
CA ARG A 96 -6.90 9.71 -1.95
C ARG A 96 -6.97 8.21 -1.69
N PRO A 97 -5.91 7.60 -1.15
CA PRO A 97 -5.90 6.18 -0.85
C PRO A 97 -6.87 5.85 0.29
N TYR A 98 -7.34 4.61 0.35
CA TYR A 98 -8.10 4.11 1.49
C TYR A 98 -7.26 4.06 2.77
N CYS A 99 -5.97 3.73 2.63
CA CYS A 99 -5.02 3.64 3.72
C CYS A 99 -3.61 3.97 3.23
N VAL A 100 -2.71 4.32 4.15
CA VAL A 100 -1.29 4.54 3.89
C VAL A 100 -0.46 3.54 4.68
N ASP A 101 0.63 3.07 4.08
CA ASP A 101 1.58 2.15 4.72
C ASP A 101 2.97 2.80 4.76
N LEU A 102 3.50 3.01 5.97
CA LEU A 102 4.79 3.62 6.22
C LEU A 102 5.75 2.62 6.88
N SER A 103 6.93 2.50 6.34
CA SER A 103 7.98 1.68 6.95
C SER A 103 9.22 2.52 7.26
N SER A 104 10.15 2.67 6.32
CA SER A 104 11.40 3.43 6.52
C SER A 104 11.18 4.92 6.80
N GLY A 105 10.11 5.52 6.30
CA GLY A 105 9.79 6.93 6.54
C GLY A 105 9.51 7.30 7.99
N VAL A 106 9.26 6.32 8.85
CA VAL A 106 9.10 6.53 10.30
C VAL A 106 10.26 5.90 11.09
N GLU A 107 11.45 5.83 10.46
CA GLU A 107 12.67 5.32 11.09
C GLU A 107 13.73 6.42 11.22
N THR A 108 14.59 6.26 12.23
CA THR A 108 15.86 6.95 12.41
C THR A 108 16.91 5.89 12.69
N ASP A 109 18.00 5.86 11.94
CA ASP A 109 19.06 4.84 12.02
C ASP A 109 18.53 3.38 11.92
N ARG A 110 17.51 3.17 11.07
CA ARG A 110 16.81 1.88 10.84
C ARG A 110 16.01 1.36 12.04
N LEU A 111 15.76 2.19 13.03
CA LEU A 111 14.90 1.89 14.16
C LEU A 111 13.63 2.75 14.08
N LYS A 112 12.50 2.19 14.48
CA LYS A 112 11.23 2.93 14.50
C LYS A 112 11.34 4.12 15.44
N ASP A 113 11.07 5.29 14.89
CA ASP A 113 11.12 6.58 15.59
C ASP A 113 9.73 6.96 16.07
N ARG A 114 9.59 7.05 17.40
CA ARG A 114 8.32 7.36 18.05
C ARG A 114 7.74 8.70 17.59
N GLU A 115 8.56 9.74 17.49
CA GLU A 115 8.08 11.08 17.13
C GLU A 115 7.59 11.12 15.68
N LYS A 116 8.31 10.48 14.76
CA LYS A 116 7.87 10.33 13.36
C LYS A 116 6.57 9.54 13.23
N MET A 117 6.40 8.46 14.01
CA MET A 117 5.15 7.70 14.03
C MET A 117 3.98 8.55 14.52
N LEU A 118 4.16 9.30 15.60
CA LEU A 118 3.12 10.19 16.14
C LEU A 118 2.78 11.30 15.15
N GLU A 119 3.78 11.89 14.49
CA GLU A 119 3.57 12.92 13.47
C GLU A 119 2.80 12.36 12.28
N ALA A 120 3.15 11.19 11.76
CA ALA A 120 2.42 10.56 10.67
C ALA A 120 0.94 10.34 11.02
N VAL A 121 0.66 9.83 12.23
CA VAL A 121 -0.71 9.65 12.72
C VAL A 121 -1.45 10.98 12.83
N ARG A 122 -0.78 12.05 13.31
CA ARG A 122 -1.36 13.39 13.41
C ARG A 122 -1.75 13.91 12.04
N VAL A 123 -0.82 13.84 11.07
CA VAL A 123 -1.07 14.31 9.70
C VAL A 123 -2.31 13.64 9.09
N ILE A 124 -2.42 12.31 9.22
CA ILE A 124 -3.56 11.57 8.64
C ILE A 124 -4.88 11.88 9.33
N ARG A 125 -4.87 12.16 10.64
CA ARG A 125 -6.11 12.50 11.38
C ARG A 125 -6.61 13.93 11.11
N GLU A 126 -5.79 14.78 10.53
CA GLU A 126 -6.13 16.16 10.16
C GLU A 126 -6.62 16.28 8.70
N LEU A 127 -6.61 15.18 7.93
CA LEU A 127 -7.16 15.08 6.57
C LEU A 127 -8.65 14.77 6.58
#